data_ab8171f42380bc27645c13ca7b5bad9c
#
_entry.id   ab8171f42380bc27645c13ca7b5bad9c
#
_cell.length_a   1.000
_cell.length_b   1.000
_cell.length_c   1.000
_cell.angle_alpha   90.00
_cell.angle_beta   90.00
_cell.angle_gamma   90.00
#
_symmetry.space_group_name_H-M   'P 1'
#
loop_
_entity.id
_entity.type
_entity.pdbx_description
1 polymer ?
#
loop_
_entity_poly.entity_id
_entity_poly.type
_entity_poly.pdbx_seq_one_letter_code
_entity_poly.pdbx_strand_id
1 'polypeptide(L)'
;MVREWKERYSFVGEAPEPVLVTVPVNGVPTRIDVTDEMRTACESIVAPIVETMLDLLLHVEPEFQEHVRKSVILAGGGGLIRDLGPTLERALERVGGGRVKVIEGPVFVGSDGGLALAKDAQDSDWDRLVN
;
A
#
# COMPACT_ATOMS: atom_id res chain seq x y z
N MET A 1 -0.75 -13.51 15.83
CA MET A 1 -0.30 -14.62 14.95
C MET A 1 -0.51 -14.29 13.47
N VAL A 2 -1.71 -14.39 12.87
CA VAL A 2 -1.92 -14.08 11.42
C VAL A 2 -1.55 -12.63 11.06
N ARG A 3 -1.85 -11.66 11.92
CA ARG A 3 -1.46 -10.25 11.72
C ARG A 3 0.06 -10.09 11.61
N GLU A 4 0.83 -10.71 12.49
CA GLU A 4 2.29 -10.68 12.45
C GLU A 4 2.85 -11.31 11.18
N TRP A 5 2.24 -12.39 10.70
CA TRP A 5 2.65 -13.00 9.44
C TRP A 5 2.42 -12.07 8.26
N LYS A 6 1.25 -11.40 8.22
CA LYS A 6 0.96 -10.39 7.20
C LYS A 6 1.96 -9.24 7.24
N GLU A 7 2.26 -8.70 8.41
CA GLU A 7 3.19 -7.58 8.56
C GLU A 7 4.62 -7.94 8.17
N ARG A 8 5.02 -9.20 8.37
CA ARG A 8 6.40 -9.67 8.16
C ARG A 8 6.65 -10.26 6.78
N TYR A 9 5.66 -10.96 6.22
CA TYR A 9 5.86 -11.82 5.05
C TYR A 9 5.00 -11.46 3.84
N SER A 10 4.19 -10.40 3.88
CA SER A 10 3.36 -9.99 2.74
C SER A 10 4.18 -9.66 1.51
N PHE A 11 3.79 -10.19 0.36
CA PHE A 11 4.41 -9.93 -0.93
C PHE A 11 3.40 -10.11 -2.08
N VAL A 12 3.73 -9.53 -3.24
CA VAL A 12 3.00 -9.72 -4.51
C VAL A 12 3.99 -10.25 -5.55
N GLY A 13 3.57 -11.20 -6.38
CA GLY A 13 4.41 -11.80 -7.40
C GLY A 13 5.26 -12.97 -6.89
N GLU A 14 6.55 -12.98 -7.20
CA GLU A 14 7.43 -14.06 -6.76
C GLU A 14 7.80 -13.93 -5.29
N ALA A 15 7.71 -15.06 -4.57
CA ALA A 15 8.16 -15.12 -3.20
C ALA A 15 9.69 -15.03 -3.15
N PRO A 16 10.28 -14.12 -2.39
CA PRO A 16 11.74 -14.03 -2.24
C PRO A 16 12.33 -15.25 -1.53
N GLU A 17 11.53 -15.84 -0.65
CA GLU A 17 11.83 -17.04 0.12
C GLU A 17 10.52 -17.72 0.55
N PRO A 18 10.52 -19.04 0.86
CA PRO A 18 9.33 -19.71 1.38
C PRO A 18 8.85 -19.11 2.71
N VAL A 19 7.57 -18.87 2.83
CA VAL A 19 6.94 -18.38 4.06
C VAL A 19 6.57 -19.54 4.96
N LEU A 20 7.47 -19.86 5.89
CA LEU A 20 7.31 -20.96 6.83
C LEU A 20 6.85 -20.41 8.19
N VAL A 21 5.70 -20.85 8.66
CA VAL A 21 5.13 -20.44 9.94
C VAL A 21 4.95 -21.64 10.86
N THR A 22 5.02 -21.40 12.16
CA THR A 22 4.77 -22.46 13.17
C THR A 22 3.39 -22.24 13.77
N VAL A 23 2.56 -23.26 13.69
CA VAL A 23 1.20 -23.29 14.27
C VAL A 23 1.01 -24.54 15.13
N PRO A 24 0.19 -24.45 16.18
CA PRO A 24 -0.16 -25.65 16.95
C PRO A 24 -1.17 -26.50 16.17
N VAL A 25 -0.76 -27.70 15.79
CA VAL A 25 -1.62 -28.73 15.20
C VAL A 25 -1.81 -29.81 16.26
N ASN A 26 -3.05 -29.98 16.75
CA ASN A 26 -3.35 -30.89 17.87
C ASN A 26 -2.48 -30.66 19.12
N GLY A 27 -2.14 -29.38 19.39
CA GLY A 27 -1.30 -29.01 20.53
C GLY A 27 0.22 -29.15 20.28
N VAL A 28 0.64 -29.65 19.12
CA VAL A 28 2.06 -29.80 18.75
C VAL A 28 2.47 -28.65 17.82
N PRO A 29 3.55 -27.89 18.14
CA PRO A 29 4.08 -26.88 17.24
C PRO A 29 4.52 -27.51 15.92
N THR A 30 3.82 -27.20 14.85
CA THR A 30 4.08 -27.76 13.50
C THR A 30 4.46 -26.63 12.55
N ARG A 31 5.53 -26.83 11.79
CA ARG A 31 5.96 -25.89 10.76
C ARG A 31 5.24 -26.19 9.46
N ILE A 32 4.57 -25.19 8.90
CA ILE A 32 3.84 -25.27 7.64
C ILE A 32 4.31 -24.21 6.68
N ASP A 33 4.30 -24.53 5.39
CA ASP A 33 4.52 -23.57 4.30
C ASP A 33 3.18 -22.93 3.93
N VAL A 34 3.12 -21.60 3.97
CA VAL A 34 1.95 -20.79 3.62
C VAL A 34 2.28 -19.79 2.50
N THR A 35 3.29 -20.09 1.70
CA THR A 35 3.76 -19.18 0.65
C THR A 35 2.69 -18.88 -0.37
N ASP A 36 1.97 -19.90 -0.85
CA ASP A 36 0.94 -19.73 -1.88
C ASP A 36 -0.32 -19.07 -1.33
N GLU A 37 -0.70 -19.37 -0.10
CA GLU A 37 -1.82 -18.71 0.58
C GLU A 37 -1.52 -17.22 0.81
N MET A 38 -0.30 -16.90 1.23
CA MET A 38 0.14 -15.51 1.43
C MET A 38 0.13 -14.75 0.10
N ARG A 39 0.67 -15.35 -0.95
CA ARG A 39 0.65 -14.79 -2.31
C ARG A 39 -0.77 -14.52 -2.76
N THR A 40 -1.62 -15.52 -2.73
CA THR A 40 -3.03 -15.43 -3.17
C THR A 40 -3.79 -14.33 -2.42
N ALA A 41 -3.60 -14.26 -1.10
CA ALA A 41 -4.23 -13.23 -0.28
C ALA A 41 -3.73 -11.82 -0.64
N CYS A 42 -2.42 -11.64 -0.85
CA CYS A 42 -1.87 -10.33 -1.21
C CYS A 42 -2.22 -9.93 -2.66
N GLU A 43 -2.22 -10.86 -3.60
CA GLU A 43 -2.58 -10.58 -4.99
C GLU A 43 -4.06 -10.22 -5.17
N SER A 44 -4.94 -10.70 -4.30
CA SER A 44 -6.37 -10.39 -4.36
C SER A 44 -6.69 -8.91 -4.24
N ILE A 45 -5.81 -8.11 -3.62
CA ILE A 45 -6.02 -6.66 -3.48
C ILE A 45 -5.48 -5.86 -4.67
N VAL A 46 -4.63 -6.45 -5.52
CA VAL A 46 -3.96 -5.72 -6.61
C VAL A 46 -4.97 -5.23 -7.65
N ALA A 47 -5.86 -6.11 -8.13
CA ALA A 47 -6.84 -5.75 -9.14
C ALA A 47 -7.77 -4.60 -8.68
N PRO A 48 -8.40 -4.64 -7.50
CA PRO A 48 -9.21 -3.53 -7.00
C PRO A 48 -8.43 -2.21 -6.86
N ILE A 49 -7.17 -2.25 -6.43
CA ILE A 49 -6.33 -1.04 -6.33
C ILE A 49 -6.05 -0.47 -7.73
N VAL A 50 -5.67 -1.32 -8.68
CA VAL A 50 -5.40 -0.91 -10.06
C VAL A 50 -6.65 -0.31 -10.71
N GLU A 51 -7.80 -0.97 -10.59
CA GLU A 51 -9.07 -0.47 -11.13
C GLU A 51 -9.41 0.91 -10.56
N THR A 52 -9.34 1.08 -9.25
CA THR A 52 -9.59 2.37 -8.59
C THR A 52 -8.59 3.44 -9.04
N MET A 53 -7.31 3.10 -9.13
CA MET A 53 -6.27 4.02 -9.57
C MET A 53 -6.51 4.49 -11.02
N LEU A 54 -6.86 3.58 -11.91
CA LEU A 54 -7.15 3.91 -13.31
C LEU A 54 -8.44 4.72 -13.45
N ASP A 55 -9.48 4.38 -12.68
CA ASP A 55 -10.73 5.13 -12.66
C ASP A 55 -10.51 6.57 -12.19
N LEU A 56 -9.75 6.78 -11.12
CA LEU A 56 -9.38 8.12 -10.65
C LEU A 56 -8.62 8.92 -11.71
N LEU A 57 -7.72 8.29 -12.46
CA LEU A 57 -6.98 8.95 -13.54
C LEU A 57 -7.89 9.41 -14.68
N LEU A 58 -8.99 8.70 -14.96
CA LEU A 58 -9.97 9.11 -15.98
C LEU A 58 -10.71 10.40 -15.60
N HIS A 59 -10.80 10.71 -14.32
CA HIS A 59 -11.43 11.94 -13.80
C HIS A 59 -10.46 13.13 -13.79
N VAL A 60 -9.18 12.91 -14.06
CA VAL A 60 -8.17 13.97 -14.17
C VAL A 60 -8.20 14.56 -15.58
N GLU A 61 -8.17 15.88 -15.71
CA GLU A 61 -8.07 16.55 -17.01
C GLU A 61 -6.84 16.04 -17.79
N PRO A 62 -6.97 15.80 -19.12
CA PRO A 62 -5.94 15.16 -19.93
C PRO A 62 -4.55 15.78 -19.81
N GLU A 63 -4.49 17.10 -19.68
CA GLU A 63 -3.22 17.85 -19.56
C GLU A 63 -2.47 17.56 -18.26
N PHE A 64 -3.16 17.12 -17.20
CA PHE A 64 -2.55 16.79 -15.89
C PHE A 64 -2.32 15.30 -15.68
N GLN A 65 -2.92 14.43 -16.51
CA GLN A 65 -2.85 12.98 -16.30
C GLN A 65 -1.42 12.44 -16.26
N GLU A 66 -0.53 12.94 -17.11
CA GLU A 66 0.88 12.53 -17.12
C GLU A 66 1.57 12.90 -15.80
N HIS A 67 1.33 14.10 -15.30
CA HIS A 67 1.90 14.58 -14.05
C HIS A 67 1.40 13.73 -12.86
N VAL A 68 0.10 13.47 -12.80
CA VAL A 68 -0.53 12.65 -11.75
C VAL A 68 0.01 11.22 -11.78
N ARG A 69 0.09 10.58 -12.96
CA ARG A 69 0.65 9.22 -13.09
C ARG A 69 2.10 9.12 -12.61
N LYS A 70 2.89 10.17 -12.79
CA LYS A 70 4.29 10.23 -12.34
C LYS A 70 4.44 10.58 -10.86
N SER A 71 3.35 10.92 -10.18
CA SER A 71 3.33 11.40 -8.80
C SER A 71 2.48 10.53 -7.86
N VAL A 72 2.27 9.26 -8.20
CA VAL A 72 1.52 8.34 -7.33
C VAL A 72 2.32 8.01 -6.08
N ILE A 73 1.69 8.15 -4.92
CA ILE A 73 2.29 7.89 -3.61
C ILE A 73 1.56 6.72 -2.95
N LEU A 74 2.30 5.72 -2.53
CA LEU A 74 1.80 4.59 -1.76
C LEU A 74 2.16 4.79 -0.28
N ALA A 75 1.13 4.99 0.53
CA ALA A 75 1.22 5.23 1.96
C ALA A 75 0.42 4.18 2.75
N GLY A 76 0.56 4.20 4.07
CA GLY A 76 -0.12 3.27 4.96
C GLY A 76 0.52 1.89 5.02
N GLY A 77 -0.04 1.00 5.85
CA GLY A 77 0.49 -0.36 6.06
C GLY A 77 0.54 -1.22 4.79
N GLY A 78 -0.33 -0.94 3.79
CA GLY A 78 -0.28 -1.58 2.48
C GLY A 78 1.01 -1.30 1.71
N GLY A 79 1.64 -0.14 1.93
CA GLY A 79 2.93 0.20 1.34
C GLY A 79 4.08 -0.72 1.74
N LEU A 80 3.91 -1.48 2.82
CA LEU A 80 4.89 -2.45 3.32
C LEU A 80 4.79 -3.82 2.61
N ILE A 81 3.74 -4.07 1.82
CA ILE A 81 3.63 -5.28 1.02
C ILE A 81 4.73 -5.24 -0.05
N ARG A 82 5.63 -6.23 0.01
CA ARG A 82 6.76 -6.32 -0.92
C ARG A 82 6.25 -6.41 -2.37
N ASP A 83 6.91 -5.71 -3.26
CA ASP A 83 6.63 -5.64 -4.70
C ASP A 83 5.25 -5.07 -5.09
N LEU A 84 4.45 -4.55 -4.15
CA LEU A 84 3.18 -3.89 -4.47
C LEU A 84 3.42 -2.61 -5.29
N GLY A 85 4.33 -1.73 -4.87
CA GLY A 85 4.67 -0.51 -5.61
C GLY A 85 5.06 -0.77 -7.06
N PRO A 86 6.10 -1.61 -7.33
CA PRO A 86 6.48 -2.03 -8.68
C PRO A 86 5.34 -2.68 -9.48
N THR A 87 4.46 -3.42 -8.83
CA THR A 87 3.31 -4.06 -9.51
C THR A 87 2.27 -3.02 -9.94
N LEU A 88 1.99 -2.01 -9.12
CA LEU A 88 1.12 -0.89 -9.49
C LEU A 88 1.76 -0.02 -10.60
N GLU A 89 3.07 0.20 -10.55
CA GLU A 89 3.81 0.94 -11.58
C GLU A 89 3.71 0.25 -12.95
N ARG A 90 3.87 -1.08 -13.00
CA ARG A 90 3.64 -1.89 -14.22
C ARG A 90 2.20 -1.78 -14.74
N ALA A 91 1.21 -1.68 -13.86
CA ALA A 91 -0.17 -1.49 -14.29
C ALA A 91 -0.39 -0.14 -15.01
N LEU A 92 0.35 0.91 -14.62
CA LEU A 92 0.30 2.22 -15.27
C LEU A 92 0.88 2.22 -16.69
N GLU A 93 1.69 1.22 -17.08
CA GLU A 93 2.23 1.11 -18.44
C GLU A 93 1.13 1.06 -19.48
N ARG A 94 -0.04 0.49 -19.13
CA ARG A 94 -1.21 0.39 -20.02
C ARG A 94 -1.81 1.75 -20.40
N VAL A 95 -1.53 2.79 -19.63
CA VAL A 95 -2.08 4.14 -19.81
C VAL A 95 -1.00 5.20 -20.04
N GLY A 96 0.16 4.76 -20.56
CA GLY A 96 1.27 5.65 -20.91
C GLY A 96 2.38 5.74 -19.86
N GLY A 97 2.42 4.79 -18.94
CA GLY A 97 3.43 4.71 -17.89
C GLY A 97 3.18 5.67 -16.73
N GLY A 98 3.90 5.43 -15.63
CA GLY A 98 3.80 6.24 -14.42
C GLY A 98 4.90 5.87 -13.44
N ARG A 99 4.83 6.44 -12.26
CA ARG A 99 5.75 6.15 -11.17
C ARG A 99 4.99 6.04 -9.85
N VAL A 100 5.28 4.99 -9.09
CA VAL A 100 4.70 4.75 -7.78
C VAL A 100 5.81 4.83 -6.73
N LYS A 101 5.75 5.83 -5.86
CA LYS A 101 6.69 6.01 -4.77
C LYS A 101 6.11 5.47 -3.48
N VAL A 102 6.76 4.49 -2.89
CA VAL A 102 6.49 4.09 -1.49
C VAL A 102 7.24 5.05 -0.58
N ILE A 103 6.54 5.68 0.36
CA ILE A 103 7.17 6.63 1.29
C ILE A 103 7.78 5.92 2.50
N GLU A 104 8.84 6.51 3.04
CA GLU A 104 9.44 6.01 4.28
C GLU A 104 8.46 6.16 5.44
N GLY A 105 8.43 5.16 6.34
CA GLY A 105 7.51 5.14 7.48
C GLY A 105 6.03 5.20 7.08
N PRO A 106 5.56 4.42 6.09
CA PRO A 106 4.26 4.62 5.45
C PRO A 106 3.07 4.50 6.40
N VAL A 107 3.27 3.88 7.56
CA VAL A 107 2.22 3.68 8.58
C VAL A 107 1.86 4.99 9.28
N PHE A 108 2.85 5.85 9.55
CA PHE A 108 2.67 7.05 10.36
C PHE A 108 2.61 8.34 9.55
N VAL A 109 2.88 8.30 8.26
CA VAL A 109 2.97 9.50 7.40
C VAL A 109 1.72 10.38 7.44
N GLY A 110 0.53 9.79 7.59
CA GLY A 110 -0.71 10.55 7.72
C GLY A 110 -0.78 11.36 9.01
N SER A 111 -0.38 10.76 10.14
CA SER A 111 -0.32 11.45 11.43
C SER A 111 0.81 12.48 11.48
N ASP A 112 1.94 12.21 10.86
CA ASP A 112 3.06 13.15 10.76
C ASP A 112 2.68 14.37 9.91
N GLY A 113 1.96 14.14 8.79
CA GLY A 113 1.41 15.20 7.96
C GLY A 113 0.36 16.03 8.71
N GLY A 114 -0.54 15.39 9.44
CA GLY A 114 -1.50 16.07 10.31
C GLY A 114 -0.81 16.91 11.39
N LEU A 115 0.24 16.40 12.01
CA LEU A 115 1.04 17.14 12.98
C LEU A 115 1.75 18.35 12.35
N ALA A 116 2.28 18.21 11.14
CA ALA A 116 2.90 19.31 10.40
C ALA A 116 1.88 20.42 10.13
N LEU A 117 0.72 20.06 9.58
CA LEU A 117 -0.37 21.02 9.35
C LEU A 117 -0.84 21.71 10.65
N ALA A 118 -0.97 20.96 11.75
CA ALA A 118 -1.36 21.51 13.04
C ALA A 118 -0.34 22.50 13.62
N LYS A 119 0.95 22.31 13.35
CA LYS A 119 2.01 23.23 13.78
C LYS A 119 2.03 24.53 12.96
N ASP A 120 1.64 24.47 11.70
CA ASP A 120 1.60 25.61 10.78
C ASP A 120 0.27 26.37 10.83
N ALA A 121 -0.79 25.75 11.39
CA ALA A 121 -2.13 26.33 11.48
C ALA A 121 -2.15 27.57 12.39
N GLN A 122 -2.82 28.64 11.92
CA GLN A 122 -3.08 29.84 12.69
C GLN A 122 -4.31 29.64 13.59
N ASP A 123 -4.46 30.46 14.63
CA ASP A 123 -5.61 30.40 15.54
C ASP A 123 -6.95 30.49 14.80
N SER A 124 -7.01 31.32 13.75
CA SER A 124 -8.20 31.43 12.88
C SER A 124 -8.58 30.15 12.14
N ASP A 125 -7.65 29.25 11.90
CA ASP A 125 -7.90 27.97 11.22
C ASP A 125 -8.55 26.98 12.20
N TRP A 126 -8.13 27.03 13.46
CA TRP A 126 -8.72 26.24 14.54
C TRP A 126 -10.16 26.66 14.84
N ASP A 127 -10.45 27.97 14.80
CA ASP A 127 -11.80 28.50 15.04
C ASP A 127 -12.82 27.99 14.00
N ARG A 128 -12.36 27.68 12.77
CA ARG A 128 -13.21 27.12 11.69
C ARG A 128 -13.56 25.64 11.88
N LEU A 129 -12.76 24.90 12.66
CA LEU A 129 -13.03 23.48 12.93
C LEU A 129 -14.04 23.26 14.04
N VAL A 130 -14.27 24.26 14.87
CA VAL A 130 -15.16 24.18 16.06
C VAL A 130 -16.58 24.70 15.75
N ASN A 131 -16.77 25.38 14.63
CA ASN A 131 -18.05 25.90 14.14
C ASN A 131 -18.54 25.11 12.91
#